data_5f107d0f24d71d4439f9b836f295f656
#
_entry.id   5f107d0f24d71d4439f9b836f295f656
#
_cell.length_a   1.000
_cell.length_b   1.000
_cell.length_c   1.000
_cell.angle_alpha   90.00
_cell.angle_beta   90.00
_cell.angle_gamma   90.00
#
_symmetry.space_group_name_H-M   'P 1'
#
loop_
_entity.id
_entity.type
_entity.pdbx_description
1 polymer ?
#
loop_
_entity_poly.entity_id
_entity_poly.type
_entity_poly.pdbx_seq_one_letter_code
_entity_poly.pdbx_strand_id
1 'polypeptide(L)'
;GIIVQSGNDASIALAEHLAGGEDTFAALMNQEAKRLGLADTHFANATGWPDPAHYSSALDMAKLARAIVIEDPQHYALYAEKEFVWNNIKQPNRNLLLWRDPTVDGLKTGHTEEAGYCLVASAKRDGQRLIAVVFGTGSEEARATETAKLLGYGFNFFDSKTFFRKGETIQTVDVWKGAARTVKAGVAADFAAALPKRASEGYQTRVVLATADVV
;
A
#
# COMPACT_ATOMS: atom_id res chain seq x y z
N GLY A 1 -13.47 7.00 13.42
CA GLY A 1 -14.30 5.80 13.57
C GLY A 1 -13.84 4.66 12.66
N ILE A 2 -13.83 4.86 11.33
CA ILE A 2 -13.55 3.81 10.31
C ILE A 2 -12.19 3.16 10.51
N ILE A 3 -11.13 3.96 10.58
CA ILE A 3 -9.74 3.46 10.64
C ILE A 3 -9.46 2.77 11.97
N VAL A 4 -9.75 3.43 13.09
CA VAL A 4 -9.37 2.96 14.44
C VAL A 4 -10.29 1.84 14.91
N GLN A 5 -11.61 1.98 14.72
CA GLN A 5 -12.61 1.05 15.27
C GLN A 5 -13.30 0.17 14.23
N SER A 6 -13.02 0.34 12.93
CA SER A 6 -13.72 -0.36 11.87
C SER A 6 -15.25 -0.15 11.94
N GLY A 7 -15.68 1.10 12.15
CA GLY A 7 -17.11 1.44 12.27
C GLY A 7 -17.82 1.19 10.93
N ASN A 8 -18.67 0.15 10.89
CA ASN A 8 -19.42 -0.20 9.69
C ASN A 8 -20.46 0.87 9.36
N ASP A 9 -21.15 1.38 10.36
CA ASP A 9 -22.10 2.49 10.26
C ASP A 9 -21.44 3.75 9.66
N ALA A 10 -20.25 4.08 10.14
CA ALA A 10 -19.49 5.22 9.61
C ALA A 10 -19.01 4.97 8.17
N SER A 11 -18.67 3.73 7.80
CA SER A 11 -18.30 3.36 6.44
C SER A 11 -19.48 3.50 5.49
N ILE A 12 -20.66 3.02 5.88
CA ILE A 12 -21.89 3.14 5.10
C ILE A 12 -22.28 4.61 4.93
N ALA A 13 -22.30 5.38 6.02
CA ALA A 13 -22.63 6.80 5.98
C ALA A 13 -21.70 7.60 5.05
N LEU A 14 -20.39 7.28 5.06
CA LEU A 14 -19.44 7.90 4.16
C LEU A 14 -19.67 7.47 2.70
N ALA A 15 -19.95 6.19 2.45
CA ALA A 15 -20.26 5.66 1.13
C ALA A 15 -21.52 6.33 0.54
N GLU A 16 -22.57 6.45 1.32
CA GLU A 16 -23.81 7.15 0.93
C GLU A 16 -23.56 8.63 0.63
N HIS A 17 -22.77 9.30 1.48
CA HIS A 17 -22.44 10.71 1.28
C HIS A 17 -21.64 10.95 -0.02
N LEU A 18 -20.71 10.08 -0.34
CA LEU A 18 -19.81 10.25 -1.51
C LEU A 18 -20.44 9.77 -2.82
N ALA A 19 -21.28 8.74 -2.77
CA ALA A 19 -21.77 8.06 -3.97
C ALA A 19 -23.31 7.98 -4.06
N GLY A 20 -24.01 8.49 -3.07
CA GLY A 20 -25.47 8.43 -3.01
C GLY A 20 -26.05 7.08 -2.59
N GLY A 21 -25.20 6.07 -2.39
CA GLY A 21 -25.61 4.74 -1.93
C GLY A 21 -24.42 3.78 -1.85
N GLU A 22 -24.56 2.73 -1.01
CA GLU A 22 -23.49 1.75 -0.77
C GLU A 22 -23.13 0.96 -2.03
N ASP A 23 -24.10 0.51 -2.81
CA ASP A 23 -23.87 -0.24 -4.07
C ASP A 23 -23.09 0.60 -5.08
N THR A 24 -23.43 1.89 -5.20
CA THR A 24 -22.73 2.83 -6.07
C THR A 24 -21.30 3.03 -5.59
N PHE A 25 -21.10 3.11 -4.29
CA PHE A 25 -19.76 3.22 -3.72
C PHE A 25 -18.94 1.95 -3.93
N ALA A 26 -19.53 0.75 -3.78
CA ALA A 26 -18.87 -0.51 -4.09
C ALA A 26 -18.45 -0.59 -5.58
N ALA A 27 -19.27 -0.07 -6.47
CA ALA A 27 -18.89 0.06 -7.89
C ALA A 27 -17.68 1.00 -8.09
N LEU A 28 -17.59 2.12 -7.38
CA LEU A 28 -16.41 2.99 -7.39
C LEU A 28 -15.17 2.29 -6.81
N MET A 29 -15.32 1.54 -5.72
CA MET A 29 -14.23 0.73 -5.15
C MET A 29 -13.68 -0.27 -6.18
N ASN A 30 -14.55 -0.91 -6.95
CA ASN A 30 -14.15 -1.85 -8.01
C ASN A 30 -13.50 -1.14 -9.21
N GLN A 31 -13.91 0.07 -9.55
CA GLN A 31 -13.22 0.88 -10.55
C GLN A 31 -11.79 1.22 -10.10
N GLU A 32 -11.63 1.57 -8.83
CA GLU A 32 -10.33 1.85 -8.24
C GLU A 32 -9.46 0.59 -8.15
N ALA A 33 -10.04 -0.55 -7.77
CA ALA A 33 -9.36 -1.84 -7.81
C ALA A 33 -8.81 -2.14 -9.21
N LYS A 34 -9.60 -1.90 -10.25
CA LYS A 34 -9.15 -2.04 -11.65
C LYS A 34 -8.04 -1.07 -12.00
N ARG A 35 -8.14 0.20 -11.60
CA ARG A 35 -7.10 1.23 -11.82
C ARG A 35 -5.76 0.81 -11.21
N LEU A 36 -5.79 0.23 -10.01
CA LEU A 36 -4.62 -0.22 -9.27
C LEU A 36 -4.10 -1.60 -9.71
N GLY A 37 -4.80 -2.29 -10.62
CA GLY A 37 -4.42 -3.63 -11.08
C GLY A 37 -4.57 -4.71 -9.99
N LEU A 38 -5.65 -4.60 -9.18
CA LEU A 38 -6.00 -5.60 -8.17
C LEU A 38 -6.80 -6.71 -8.85
N ALA A 39 -6.09 -7.70 -9.40
CA ALA A 39 -6.67 -8.71 -10.29
C ALA A 39 -7.53 -9.76 -9.54
N ASP A 40 -7.23 -9.97 -8.26
CA ASP A 40 -7.88 -10.96 -7.39
C ASP A 40 -8.71 -10.28 -6.31
N THR A 41 -9.35 -9.14 -6.64
CA THR A 41 -10.12 -8.34 -5.68
C THR A 41 -11.47 -7.95 -6.27
N HIS A 42 -12.52 -8.15 -5.48
CA HIS A 42 -13.85 -7.62 -5.74
C HIS A 42 -14.51 -7.16 -4.44
N PHE A 43 -15.07 -5.96 -4.46
CA PHE A 43 -15.78 -5.35 -3.34
C PHE A 43 -17.29 -5.43 -3.58
N ALA A 44 -18.02 -6.09 -2.69
CA ALA A 44 -19.48 -6.18 -2.72
C ALA A 44 -20.15 -5.11 -1.84
N ASN A 45 -19.43 -4.57 -0.86
CA ASN A 45 -19.93 -3.55 0.07
C ASN A 45 -18.80 -2.66 0.59
N ALA A 46 -19.15 -1.60 1.31
CA ALA A 46 -18.20 -0.61 1.84
C ALA A 46 -17.54 -1.04 3.16
N THR A 47 -18.02 -2.07 3.80
CA THR A 47 -17.66 -2.43 5.18
C THR A 47 -16.71 -3.61 5.29
N GLY A 48 -16.70 -4.49 4.30
CA GLY A 48 -16.07 -5.80 4.36
C GLY A 48 -16.96 -6.84 5.08
N TRP A 49 -18.27 -6.58 5.19
CA TRP A 49 -19.21 -7.57 5.67
C TRP A 49 -19.20 -8.81 4.79
N PRO A 50 -19.27 -10.02 5.36
CA PRO A 50 -19.19 -11.24 4.58
C PRO A 50 -20.19 -11.31 3.43
N ASP A 51 -19.67 -11.56 2.23
CA ASP A 51 -20.42 -11.79 1.01
C ASP A 51 -19.60 -12.70 0.11
N PRO A 52 -20.17 -13.73 -0.54
CA PRO A 52 -19.43 -14.61 -1.42
C PRO A 52 -18.71 -13.91 -2.58
N ALA A 53 -19.19 -12.73 -2.97
CA ALA A 53 -18.56 -11.90 -3.99
C ALA A 53 -17.53 -10.90 -3.43
N HIS A 54 -17.36 -10.82 -2.09
CA HIS A 54 -16.39 -9.92 -1.45
C HIS A 54 -15.09 -10.65 -1.14
N TYR A 55 -14.10 -10.50 -1.96
CA TYR A 55 -12.82 -11.19 -1.81
C TYR A 55 -11.64 -10.32 -2.21
N SER A 56 -10.45 -10.70 -1.72
CA SER A 56 -9.19 -10.10 -2.10
C SER A 56 -8.02 -11.07 -1.88
N SER A 57 -6.83 -10.70 -2.37
CA SER A 57 -5.59 -11.40 -2.12
C SER A 57 -4.62 -10.55 -1.28
N ALA A 58 -3.66 -11.21 -0.63
CA ALA A 58 -2.61 -10.50 0.12
C ALA A 58 -1.78 -9.58 -0.79
N LEU A 59 -1.53 -10.00 -2.03
CA LEU A 59 -0.80 -9.19 -3.01
C LEU A 59 -1.58 -7.93 -3.39
N ASP A 60 -2.87 -8.05 -3.62
CA ASP A 60 -3.70 -6.91 -4.01
C ASP A 60 -3.86 -5.92 -2.85
N MET A 61 -4.02 -6.41 -1.62
CA MET A 61 -4.04 -5.53 -0.45
C MET A 61 -2.69 -4.85 -0.21
N ALA A 62 -1.57 -5.47 -0.56
CA ALA A 62 -0.27 -4.81 -0.53
C ALA A 62 -0.15 -3.71 -1.60
N LYS A 63 -0.70 -3.93 -2.82
CA LYS A 63 -0.77 -2.90 -3.87
C LYS A 63 -1.64 -1.73 -3.45
N LEU A 64 -2.83 -2.00 -2.89
CA LEU A 64 -3.74 -0.97 -2.37
C LEU A 64 -3.07 -0.15 -1.26
N ALA A 65 -2.46 -0.82 -0.29
CA ALA A 65 -1.73 -0.16 0.78
C ALA A 65 -0.59 0.73 0.26
N ARG A 66 0.16 0.23 -0.75
CA ARG A 66 1.20 1.02 -1.41
C ARG A 66 0.63 2.26 -2.10
N ALA A 67 -0.51 2.14 -2.77
CA ALA A 67 -1.18 3.27 -3.40
C ALA A 67 -1.58 4.33 -2.36
N ILE A 68 -2.21 3.94 -1.26
CA ILE A 68 -2.58 4.86 -0.17
C ILE A 68 -1.36 5.61 0.38
N VAL A 69 -0.25 4.90 0.61
CA VAL A 69 0.99 5.51 1.13
C VAL A 69 1.58 6.55 0.17
N ILE A 70 1.50 6.29 -1.14
CA ILE A 70 2.19 7.11 -2.15
C ILE A 70 1.28 8.22 -2.68
N GLU A 71 0.02 7.91 -2.96
CA GLU A 71 -0.91 8.80 -3.65
C GLU A 71 -1.65 9.72 -2.67
N ASP A 72 -1.83 9.27 -1.41
CA ASP A 72 -2.56 10.04 -0.40
C ASP A 72 -1.85 10.05 0.97
N PRO A 73 -0.63 10.59 1.03
CA PRO A 73 0.16 10.61 2.27
C PRO A 73 -0.51 11.43 3.39
N GLN A 74 -1.39 12.37 3.04
CA GLN A 74 -2.09 13.23 3.98
C GLN A 74 -3.14 12.44 4.78
N HIS A 75 -3.97 11.64 4.13
CA HIS A 75 -4.92 10.76 4.80
C HIS A 75 -4.24 9.50 5.35
N TYR A 76 -3.13 9.06 4.73
CA TYR A 76 -2.33 7.96 5.27
C TYR A 76 -1.91 8.20 6.73
N ALA A 77 -1.60 9.44 7.11
CA ALA A 77 -1.22 9.77 8.48
C ALA A 77 -2.27 9.36 9.53
N LEU A 78 -3.55 9.30 9.16
CA LEU A 78 -4.64 8.88 10.05
C LEU A 78 -4.53 7.40 10.49
N TYR A 79 -3.82 6.57 9.73
CA TYR A 79 -3.64 5.16 10.06
C TYR A 79 -2.67 4.92 11.23
N ALA A 80 -1.86 5.94 11.57
CA ALA A 80 -0.97 5.92 12.73
C ALA A 80 -1.69 6.29 14.04
N GLU A 81 -2.95 6.75 13.98
CA GLU A 81 -3.71 7.13 15.16
C GLU A 81 -3.94 5.93 16.08
N LYS A 82 -3.43 6.04 17.31
CA LYS A 82 -3.51 4.96 18.30
C LYS A 82 -4.86 4.88 18.99
N GLU A 83 -5.55 6.00 19.07
CA GLU A 83 -6.79 6.11 19.86
C GLU A 83 -7.79 7.04 19.16
N PHE A 84 -9.05 6.75 19.34
CA PHE A 84 -10.16 7.58 18.88
C PHE A 84 -11.12 7.81 20.04
N VAL A 85 -11.48 9.06 20.31
CA VAL A 85 -12.43 9.40 21.37
C VAL A 85 -13.71 9.93 20.75
N TRP A 86 -14.82 9.30 21.07
CA TRP A 86 -16.16 9.72 20.68
C TRP A 86 -17.13 9.60 21.83
N ASN A 87 -17.95 10.62 22.09
CA ASN A 87 -18.88 10.68 23.22
C ASN A 87 -18.22 10.33 24.57
N ASN A 88 -17.01 10.82 24.81
CA ASN A 88 -16.19 10.50 25.99
C ASN A 88 -15.80 9.02 26.12
N ILE A 89 -15.99 8.21 25.09
CA ILE A 89 -15.56 6.82 25.05
C ILE A 89 -14.23 6.76 24.30
N LYS A 90 -13.20 6.33 25.02
CA LYS A 90 -11.85 6.13 24.48
C LYS A 90 -11.77 4.74 23.84
N GLN A 91 -11.36 4.70 22.59
CA GLN A 91 -11.32 3.49 21.79
C GLN A 91 -9.90 3.31 21.22
N PRO A 92 -9.16 2.25 21.62
CA PRO A 92 -7.82 2.00 21.11
C PRO A 92 -7.87 1.43 19.69
N ASN A 93 -6.84 1.74 18.89
CA ASN A 93 -6.64 1.11 17.60
C ASN A 93 -6.36 -0.39 17.77
N ARG A 94 -7.03 -1.22 16.98
CA ARG A 94 -6.90 -2.69 17.02
C ARG A 94 -5.60 -3.21 16.40
N ASN A 95 -4.83 -2.34 15.74
CA ASN A 95 -3.50 -2.68 15.24
C ASN A 95 -2.48 -2.62 16.40
N LEU A 96 -2.24 -3.75 17.04
CA LEU A 96 -1.32 -3.85 18.17
C LEU A 96 0.11 -3.45 17.83
N LEU A 97 0.52 -3.50 16.56
CA LEU A 97 1.88 -3.13 16.17
C LEU A 97 2.15 -1.65 16.32
N LEU A 98 1.14 -0.78 16.23
CA LEU A 98 1.30 0.66 16.52
C LEU A 98 1.81 0.93 17.94
N TRP A 99 1.52 0.01 18.88
CA TRP A 99 1.95 0.10 20.27
C TRP A 99 3.30 -0.57 20.52
N ARG A 100 3.63 -1.62 19.75
CA ARG A 100 4.77 -2.52 19.99
C ARG A 100 6.01 -2.13 19.19
N ASP A 101 5.84 -1.51 18.04
CA ASP A 101 6.92 -1.13 17.14
C ASP A 101 6.76 0.34 16.69
N PRO A 102 7.61 1.25 17.18
CA PRO A 102 7.53 2.67 16.85
C PRO A 102 7.79 2.97 15.37
N THR A 103 8.27 2.02 14.61
CA THR A 103 8.50 2.15 13.16
C THR A 103 7.26 1.82 12.33
N VAL A 104 6.22 1.23 12.95
CA VAL A 104 4.92 0.94 12.32
C VAL A 104 4.03 2.17 12.37
N ASP A 105 3.52 2.57 11.21
CA ASP A 105 2.69 3.76 11.02
C ASP A 105 1.36 3.50 10.29
N GLY A 106 0.95 2.25 10.20
CA GLY A 106 -0.30 1.80 9.56
C GLY A 106 -0.43 0.30 9.53
N LEU A 107 -1.43 -0.26 8.93
CA LEU A 107 -2.60 0.34 8.30
C LEU A 107 -3.89 -0.13 8.99
N LYS A 108 -4.37 -1.31 8.59
CA LYS A 108 -5.74 -1.72 8.92
C LYS A 108 -5.84 -3.18 9.32
N THR A 109 -6.63 -3.44 10.35
CA THR A 109 -7.04 -4.79 10.76
C THR A 109 -8.37 -5.16 10.13
N GLY A 110 -8.59 -6.45 9.92
CA GLY A 110 -9.87 -7.02 9.54
C GLY A 110 -10.16 -8.28 10.36
N HIS A 111 -11.44 -8.61 10.52
CA HIS A 111 -11.88 -9.86 11.10
C HIS A 111 -13.31 -10.20 10.68
N THR A 112 -13.49 -11.41 10.19
CA THR A 112 -14.78 -12.12 10.09
C THR A 112 -14.54 -13.58 10.46
N GLU A 113 -15.60 -14.34 10.71
CA GLU A 113 -15.47 -15.78 11.01
C GLU A 113 -14.81 -16.52 9.82
N GLU A 114 -15.15 -16.14 8.60
CA GLU A 114 -14.63 -16.77 7.37
C GLU A 114 -13.18 -16.35 7.08
N ALA A 115 -12.86 -15.08 7.27
CA ALA A 115 -11.53 -14.54 6.92
C ALA A 115 -10.50 -14.74 8.04
N GLY A 116 -10.94 -15.04 9.27
CA GLY A 116 -10.07 -15.02 10.44
C GLY A 116 -9.53 -13.62 10.76
N TYR A 117 -8.47 -13.53 11.53
CA TYR A 117 -7.85 -12.27 11.91
C TYR A 117 -6.81 -11.84 10.87
N CYS A 118 -7.02 -10.67 10.28
CA CYS A 118 -6.22 -10.13 9.19
C CYS A 118 -5.55 -8.80 9.59
N LEU A 119 -4.37 -8.53 9.02
CA LEU A 119 -3.66 -7.26 9.21
C LEU A 119 -2.89 -6.90 7.92
N VAL A 120 -3.09 -5.68 7.49
CA VAL A 120 -2.16 -4.98 6.60
C VAL A 120 -1.37 -4.00 7.47
N ALA A 121 -0.07 -4.12 7.51
CA ALA A 121 0.80 -3.21 8.26
C ALA A 121 1.86 -2.58 7.36
N SER A 122 2.27 -1.37 7.73
CA SER A 122 3.38 -0.67 7.11
C SER A 122 4.34 -0.18 8.17
N ALA A 123 5.63 -0.32 7.89
CA ALA A 123 6.70 0.17 8.75
C ALA A 123 7.79 0.86 7.93
N LYS A 124 8.45 1.86 8.53
CA LYS A 124 9.55 2.58 7.89
C LYS A 124 10.78 2.59 8.80
N ARG A 125 11.91 2.05 8.31
CA ARG A 125 13.19 2.03 9.01
C ARG A 125 14.29 2.50 8.07
N ASP A 126 15.14 3.41 8.50
CA ASP A 126 16.32 3.89 7.76
C ASP A 126 16.01 4.28 6.30
N GLY A 127 14.86 4.91 6.07
CA GLY A 127 14.41 5.31 4.73
C GLY A 127 13.71 4.22 3.92
N GLN A 128 13.83 2.94 4.31
CA GLN A 128 13.11 1.84 3.68
C GLN A 128 11.71 1.70 4.30
N ARG A 129 10.69 1.58 3.43
CA ARG A 129 9.32 1.23 3.83
C ARG A 129 8.99 -0.18 3.37
N LEU A 130 8.40 -0.96 4.26
CA LEU A 130 7.84 -2.26 3.95
C LEU A 130 6.36 -2.30 4.29
N ILE A 131 5.63 -3.05 3.49
CA ILE A 131 4.22 -3.39 3.72
C ILE A 131 4.14 -4.89 3.89
N ALA A 132 3.49 -5.33 4.97
CA ALA A 132 3.24 -6.74 5.25
C ALA A 132 1.73 -6.98 5.31
N VAL A 133 1.27 -8.05 4.68
CA VAL A 133 -0.13 -8.48 4.67
C VAL A 133 -0.21 -9.90 5.21
N VAL A 134 -1.02 -10.08 6.23
CA VAL A 134 -1.26 -11.38 6.87
C VAL A 134 -2.76 -11.59 6.99
N PHE A 135 -3.25 -12.71 6.46
CA PHE A 135 -4.65 -13.11 6.49
C PHE A 135 -4.84 -14.44 7.21
N GLY A 136 -6.03 -14.67 7.74
CA GLY A 136 -6.46 -15.99 8.20
C GLY A 136 -5.83 -16.47 9.50
N THR A 137 -5.34 -15.59 10.36
CA THR A 137 -4.78 -16.03 11.66
C THR A 137 -5.89 -16.30 12.68
N GLY A 138 -5.55 -17.12 13.70
CA GLY A 138 -6.50 -17.56 14.71
C GLY A 138 -6.81 -16.54 15.81
N SER A 139 -6.10 -15.40 15.89
CA SER A 139 -6.30 -14.41 16.95
C SER A 139 -5.71 -13.05 16.63
N GLU A 140 -6.08 -12.02 17.39
CA GLU A 140 -5.48 -10.69 17.34
C GLU A 140 -3.98 -10.72 17.63
N GLU A 141 -3.58 -11.53 18.59
CA GLU A 141 -2.18 -11.71 18.96
C GLU A 141 -1.39 -12.40 17.83
N ALA A 142 -1.97 -13.45 17.25
CA ALA A 142 -1.34 -14.18 16.16
C ALA A 142 -1.13 -13.28 14.93
N ARG A 143 -2.15 -12.50 14.52
CA ARG A 143 -1.97 -11.58 13.37
C ARG A 143 -0.88 -10.55 13.61
N ALA A 144 -0.78 -9.99 14.83
CA ALA A 144 0.26 -9.03 15.16
C ALA A 144 1.65 -9.69 15.16
N THR A 145 1.79 -10.85 15.76
CA THR A 145 3.04 -11.60 15.84
C THR A 145 3.55 -12.02 14.46
N GLU A 146 2.69 -12.62 13.63
CA GLU A 146 3.09 -13.06 12.29
C GLU A 146 3.42 -11.88 11.38
N THR A 147 2.69 -10.78 11.49
CA THR A 147 3.01 -9.57 10.74
C THR A 147 4.34 -8.95 11.17
N ALA A 148 4.64 -8.92 12.49
CA ALA A 148 5.93 -8.46 12.99
C ALA A 148 7.10 -9.33 12.48
N LYS A 149 6.93 -10.66 12.46
CA LYS A 149 7.93 -11.59 11.90
C LYS A 149 8.18 -11.31 10.42
N LEU A 150 7.11 -11.09 9.64
CA LEU A 150 7.21 -10.81 8.21
C LEU A 150 7.91 -9.47 7.94
N LEU A 151 7.60 -8.42 8.68
CA LEU A 151 8.32 -7.15 8.63
C LEU A 151 9.79 -7.32 9.01
N GLY A 152 10.05 -8.04 10.10
CA GLY A 152 11.42 -8.36 10.55
C GLY A 152 12.21 -9.12 9.49
N TYR A 153 11.60 -10.11 8.85
CA TYR A 153 12.22 -10.81 7.72
C TYR A 153 12.58 -9.84 6.59
N GLY A 154 11.63 -8.99 6.18
CA GLY A 154 11.87 -8.01 5.12
C GLY A 154 13.03 -7.07 5.45
N PHE A 155 13.05 -6.45 6.63
CA PHE A 155 14.12 -5.54 7.04
C PHE A 155 15.47 -6.22 7.28
N ASN A 156 15.49 -7.50 7.66
CA ASN A 156 16.73 -8.23 7.87
C ASN A 156 17.39 -8.70 6.58
N PHE A 157 16.59 -9.06 5.57
CA PHE A 157 17.10 -9.72 4.37
C PHE A 157 17.07 -8.87 3.11
N PHE A 158 16.40 -7.73 3.12
CA PHE A 158 16.27 -6.85 1.95
C PHE A 158 16.66 -5.42 2.27
N ASP A 159 17.27 -4.75 1.28
CA ASP A 159 17.51 -3.31 1.29
C ASP A 159 16.86 -2.66 0.08
N SER A 160 16.42 -1.41 0.23
CA SER A 160 15.99 -0.59 -0.90
C SER A 160 17.17 0.18 -1.48
N LYS A 161 17.46 -0.06 -2.77
CA LYS A 161 18.48 0.65 -3.53
C LYS A 161 17.84 1.57 -4.55
N THR A 162 18.11 2.87 -4.46
CA THR A 162 17.74 3.82 -5.52
C THR A 162 18.80 3.76 -6.60
N PHE A 163 18.40 3.44 -7.82
CA PHE A 163 19.27 3.37 -8.99
C PHE A 163 19.31 4.68 -9.75
N PHE A 164 18.18 5.35 -9.89
CA PHE A 164 18.05 6.64 -10.57
C PHE A 164 17.10 7.55 -9.79
N ARG A 165 17.44 8.83 -9.72
CA ARG A 165 16.60 9.85 -9.12
C ARG A 165 15.77 10.58 -10.18
N LYS A 166 14.59 11.05 -9.82
CA LYS A 166 13.73 11.87 -10.69
C LYS A 166 14.54 13.01 -11.31
N GLY A 167 14.46 13.12 -12.63
CA GLY A 167 15.14 14.17 -13.40
C GLY A 167 16.64 13.96 -13.60
N GLU A 168 17.23 12.88 -13.06
CA GLU A 168 18.61 12.51 -13.36
C GLU A 168 18.76 12.16 -14.85
N THR A 169 19.75 12.76 -15.51
CA THR A 169 20.05 12.44 -16.92
C THR A 169 20.76 11.10 -16.98
N ILE A 170 20.11 10.12 -17.56
CA ILE A 170 20.65 8.76 -17.71
C ILE A 170 21.38 8.62 -19.05
N GLN A 171 20.84 9.23 -20.09
CA GLN A 171 21.39 9.14 -21.44
C GLN A 171 21.07 10.41 -22.23
N THR A 172 21.95 10.76 -23.16
CA THR A 172 21.69 11.77 -24.18
C THR A 172 21.30 11.08 -25.48
N VAL A 173 20.19 11.50 -26.07
CA VAL A 173 19.61 10.89 -27.28
C VAL A 173 19.68 11.90 -28.43
N ASP A 174 20.09 11.46 -29.58
CA ASP A 174 20.10 12.27 -30.81
C ASP A 174 18.65 12.51 -31.29
N VAL A 175 18.37 13.74 -31.71
CA VAL A 175 17.05 14.13 -32.24
C VAL A 175 17.18 14.44 -33.70
N TRP A 176 16.44 13.74 -34.53
CA TRP A 176 16.42 13.96 -35.96
C TRP A 176 15.40 15.06 -36.33
N LYS A 177 15.85 16.05 -37.11
CA LYS A 177 15.07 17.21 -37.54
C LYS A 177 14.47 18.08 -36.39
N GLY A 178 15.00 17.97 -35.19
CA GLY A 178 14.59 18.81 -34.06
C GLY A 178 15.29 20.17 -34.01
N ALA A 179 14.77 21.11 -33.22
CA ALA A 179 15.42 22.40 -32.96
C ALA A 179 16.77 22.23 -32.21
N ALA A 180 16.92 21.17 -31.43
CA ALA A 180 18.18 20.77 -30.79
C ALA A 180 18.65 19.45 -31.38
N ARG A 181 19.99 19.26 -31.45
CA ARG A 181 20.61 18.02 -31.97
C ARG A 181 20.46 16.85 -31.01
N THR A 182 20.32 17.13 -29.71
CA THR A 182 20.24 16.11 -28.66
C THR A 182 19.25 16.51 -27.61
N VAL A 183 18.68 15.51 -26.92
CA VAL A 183 17.82 15.66 -25.74
C VAL A 183 18.35 14.78 -24.62
N LYS A 184 18.26 15.30 -23.39
CA LYS A 184 18.58 14.53 -22.18
C LYS A 184 17.39 13.66 -21.79
N ALA A 185 17.59 12.36 -21.75
CA ALA A 185 16.60 11.39 -21.28
C ALA A 185 16.89 10.96 -19.84
N GLY A 186 15.85 10.89 -19.02
CA GLY A 186 15.95 10.48 -17.62
C GLY A 186 14.65 9.84 -17.14
N VAL A 187 14.55 9.55 -15.84
CA VAL A 187 13.35 8.97 -15.24
C VAL A 187 12.42 10.06 -14.71
N ALA A 188 11.12 9.87 -14.91
CA ALA A 188 10.08 10.80 -14.44
C ALA A 188 9.82 10.69 -12.92
N ALA A 189 10.25 9.60 -12.28
CA ALA A 189 10.19 9.35 -10.86
C ALA A 189 11.44 8.60 -10.41
N ASP A 190 11.72 8.60 -9.10
CA ASP A 190 12.81 7.79 -8.56
C ASP A 190 12.60 6.32 -8.91
N PHE A 191 13.64 5.68 -9.42
CA PHE A 191 13.64 4.24 -9.66
C PHE A 191 14.43 3.55 -8.56
N ALA A 192 13.70 2.84 -7.69
CA ALA A 192 14.26 2.07 -6.59
C ALA A 192 13.72 0.64 -6.63
N ALA A 193 14.52 -0.31 -6.17
CA ALA A 193 14.11 -1.70 -6.02
C ALA A 193 14.57 -2.26 -4.68
N ALA A 194 13.74 -3.14 -4.10
CA ALA A 194 14.13 -3.94 -2.95
C ALA A 194 14.97 -5.13 -3.43
N LEU A 195 16.17 -5.26 -2.89
CA LEU A 195 17.14 -6.28 -3.26
C LEU A 195 17.56 -7.10 -2.05
N PRO A 196 17.81 -8.42 -2.20
CA PRO A 196 18.42 -9.20 -1.13
C PRO A 196 19.77 -8.61 -0.71
N LYS A 197 19.99 -8.37 0.57
CA LYS A 197 21.22 -7.77 1.11
C LYS A 197 22.48 -8.49 0.64
N ARG A 198 22.46 -9.83 0.60
CA ARG A 198 23.60 -10.65 0.18
C ARG A 198 23.96 -10.52 -1.31
N ALA A 199 23.06 -9.96 -2.12
CA ALA A 199 23.26 -9.85 -3.57
C ALA A 199 23.27 -8.39 -4.05
N SER A 200 23.11 -7.42 -3.15
CA SER A 200 22.94 -6.00 -3.50
C SER A 200 24.12 -5.40 -4.26
N GLU A 201 25.32 -5.91 -4.06
CA GLU A 201 26.55 -5.46 -4.74
C GLU A 201 26.66 -5.99 -6.18
N GLY A 202 25.99 -7.10 -6.53
CA GLY A 202 26.05 -7.75 -7.85
C GLY A 202 25.04 -7.22 -8.86
N TYR A 203 24.09 -6.38 -8.47
CA TYR A 203 23.08 -5.87 -9.39
C TYR A 203 23.59 -4.68 -10.20
N GLN A 204 23.47 -4.80 -11.52
CA GLN A 204 23.78 -3.73 -12.48
C GLN A 204 22.48 -3.29 -13.16
N THR A 205 22.37 -2.00 -13.43
CA THR A 205 21.27 -1.46 -14.22
C THR A 205 21.64 -1.42 -15.69
N ARG A 206 20.71 -1.86 -16.54
CA ARG A 206 20.78 -1.68 -17.98
C ARG A 206 19.59 -0.81 -18.40
N VAL A 207 19.88 0.31 -19.02
CA VAL A 207 18.86 1.17 -19.63
C VAL A 207 18.71 0.76 -21.09
N VAL A 208 17.51 0.41 -21.50
CA VAL A 208 17.15 0.13 -22.88
C VAL A 208 16.12 1.17 -23.28
N LEU A 209 16.49 2.08 -24.16
CA LEU A 209 15.53 2.99 -24.77
C LEU A 209 14.72 2.17 -25.78
N ALA A 210 13.37 2.22 -25.65
CA ALA A 210 12.54 1.77 -26.74
C ALA A 210 12.79 2.76 -27.90
N THR A 211 13.58 2.35 -28.87
CA THR A 211 13.70 3.03 -30.15
C THR A 211 12.40 2.80 -30.93
N ALA A 212 11.32 3.43 -30.51
CA ALA A 212 10.32 3.84 -31.47
C ALA A 212 10.99 4.97 -32.25
N ASP A 213 10.96 4.90 -33.56
CA ASP A 213 11.42 5.93 -34.42
C ASP A 213 11.00 7.29 -33.88
N VAL A 214 11.97 8.06 -33.39
CA VAL A 214 11.72 9.41 -32.92
C VAL A 214 11.41 10.21 -34.17
N VAL A 215 10.16 10.46 -34.35
CA VAL A 215 9.60 11.31 -35.42
C VAL A 215 10.14 12.72 -35.29
#